data_81ec059afcc52a0a8ea7c656e80dae33
#
_entry.id   81ec059afcc52a0a8ea7c656e80dae33
#
_cell.length_a   1.000
_cell.length_b   1.000
_cell.length_c   1.000
_cell.angle_alpha   90.00
_cell.angle_beta   90.00
_cell.angle_gamma   90.00
#
_symmetry.space_group_name_H-M   'P 1'
#
loop_
_entity.id
_entity.type
_entity.pdbx_description
1 polymer ?
#
loop_
_entity_poly.entity_id
_entity_poly.type
_entity_poly.pdbx_seq_one_letter_code
_entity_poly.pdbx_strand_id
1 'polypeptide(L)'
;MGDKADMNKANEVRPIFRRLAEVAERTGCAVILIGHLNKAAGGQSAYRGLGSIDFRAAARSVLLIGRVKREPNVRVIVHDKSSLAPEGKPVAFCLDPETGFEWIGEYDITADELLSGAGGNNATKTEQAEKLILDLLADGKELVSEGIEKVAADAGISARTVRAAKKNLDGRITSKCIGAAWYHALKK
;
A
#
# COMPACT_ATOMS: atom_id res chain seq x y z
N MET A 1 -15.15 16.95 22.84
CA MET A 1 -15.59 15.81 23.66
C MET A 1 -15.34 16.20 25.12
N GLY A 2 -16.30 15.96 26.02
CA GLY A 2 -16.12 16.33 27.44
C GLY A 2 -15.04 15.45 28.10
N ASP A 3 -14.45 15.95 29.16
CA ASP A 3 -13.31 15.39 29.94
C ASP A 3 -13.49 13.96 30.51
N LYS A 4 -14.57 13.26 30.17
CA LYS A 4 -14.91 11.98 30.79
C LYS A 4 -15.05 10.78 29.84
N ALA A 5 -14.94 10.96 28.51
CA ALA A 5 -15.12 9.84 27.59
C ALA A 5 -13.76 9.21 27.24
N ASP A 6 -13.59 7.93 27.57
CA ASP A 6 -12.44 7.14 27.18
C ASP A 6 -12.58 6.69 25.70
N MET A 7 -11.75 7.26 24.84
CA MET A 7 -11.73 7.03 23.40
C MET A 7 -11.43 5.57 23.01
N ASN A 8 -10.93 4.76 23.95
CA ASN A 8 -10.64 3.35 23.71
C ASN A 8 -11.82 2.42 24.08
N LYS A 9 -12.86 2.96 24.69
CA LYS A 9 -14.04 2.18 25.09
C LYS A 9 -15.18 2.36 24.10
N ALA A 10 -15.57 1.27 23.46
CA ALA A 10 -16.66 1.21 22.50
C ALA A 10 -17.99 1.76 23.03
N ASN A 11 -18.33 1.42 24.26
CA ASN A 11 -19.57 1.85 24.93
C ASN A 11 -19.64 3.35 25.18
N GLU A 12 -18.50 4.04 25.26
CA GLU A 12 -18.43 5.49 25.45
C GLU A 12 -18.38 6.24 24.13
N VAL A 13 -17.80 5.62 23.09
CA VAL A 13 -17.63 6.21 21.77
C VAL A 13 -18.90 6.12 20.92
N ARG A 14 -19.59 4.99 20.91
CA ARG A 14 -20.82 4.77 20.10
C ARG A 14 -21.93 5.80 20.31
N PRO A 15 -22.27 6.21 21.55
CA PRO A 15 -23.30 7.23 21.76
C PRO A 15 -22.92 8.59 21.16
N ILE A 16 -21.62 8.93 21.16
CA ILE A 16 -21.13 10.19 20.58
C ILE A 16 -21.32 10.17 19.07
N PHE A 17 -20.91 9.08 18.40
CA PHE A 17 -21.08 8.93 16.96
C PHE A 17 -22.55 8.94 16.54
N ARG A 18 -23.42 8.32 17.33
CA ARG A 18 -24.86 8.36 17.07
C ARG A 18 -25.39 9.80 17.10
N ARG A 19 -25.02 10.61 18.08
CA ARG A 19 -25.41 12.03 18.15
C ARG A 19 -24.86 12.84 16.98
N LEU A 20 -23.62 12.58 16.55
CA LEU A 20 -23.05 13.24 15.37
C LEU A 20 -23.79 12.85 14.10
N ALA A 21 -24.18 11.58 13.94
CA ALA A 21 -24.99 11.12 12.81
C ALA A 21 -26.38 11.78 12.81
N GLU A 22 -27.05 11.86 13.97
CA GLU A 22 -28.35 12.54 14.11
C GLU A 22 -28.26 14.04 13.74
N VAL A 23 -27.16 14.71 14.10
CA VAL A 23 -26.93 16.11 13.70
C VAL A 23 -26.71 16.21 12.18
N ALA A 24 -25.86 15.34 11.62
CA ALA A 24 -25.60 15.33 10.19
C ALA A 24 -26.88 15.10 9.37
N GLU A 25 -27.70 14.14 9.78
CA GLU A 25 -28.97 13.82 9.13
C GLU A 25 -29.95 15.00 9.20
N ARG A 26 -30.11 15.63 10.37
CA ARG A 26 -31.02 16.75 10.58
C ARG A 26 -30.62 18.01 9.82
N THR A 27 -29.32 18.25 9.68
CA THR A 27 -28.79 19.50 9.11
C THR A 27 -28.30 19.37 7.68
N GLY A 28 -28.18 18.13 7.16
CA GLY A 28 -27.56 17.85 5.86
C GLY A 28 -26.04 18.12 5.82
N CYS A 29 -25.38 18.32 6.97
CA CYS A 29 -23.95 18.61 7.00
C CYS A 29 -23.09 17.35 6.90
N ALA A 30 -21.89 17.50 6.32
CA ALA A 30 -20.84 16.51 6.42
C ALA A 30 -20.08 16.68 7.75
N VAL A 31 -19.80 15.58 8.44
CA VAL A 31 -18.98 15.55 9.66
C VAL A 31 -17.64 14.95 9.33
N ILE A 32 -16.57 15.72 9.45
CA ILE A 32 -15.18 15.28 9.25
C ILE A 32 -14.49 15.17 10.60
N LEU A 33 -13.97 13.98 10.91
CA LEU A 33 -13.21 13.71 12.12
C LEU A 33 -11.74 13.55 11.76
N ILE A 34 -10.87 14.37 12.35
CA ILE A 34 -9.44 14.29 12.15
C ILE A 34 -8.83 13.58 13.37
N GLY A 35 -8.13 12.48 13.10
CA GLY A 35 -7.45 11.70 14.12
C GLY A 35 -5.99 11.45 13.75
N HIS A 36 -5.17 11.13 14.75
CA HIS A 36 -3.80 10.70 14.54
C HIS A 36 -3.69 9.18 14.65
N LEU A 37 -2.72 8.61 13.94
CA LEU A 37 -2.41 7.20 14.09
C LEU A 37 -1.64 6.96 15.39
N ASN A 38 -1.91 5.85 16.06
CA ASN A 38 -1.11 5.43 17.20
C ASN A 38 0.27 4.93 16.71
N LYS A 39 1.28 5.01 17.60
CA LYS A 39 2.67 4.62 17.30
C LYS A 39 2.91 3.10 17.33
N ALA A 40 1.88 2.27 17.49
CA ALA A 40 2.05 0.82 17.56
C ALA A 40 2.61 0.30 16.22
N ALA A 41 3.84 -0.17 16.25
CA ALA A 41 4.48 -0.78 15.09
C ALA A 41 3.90 -2.18 14.83
N GLY A 42 3.66 -2.51 13.54
CA GLY A 42 3.37 -3.88 13.10
C GLY A 42 1.91 -4.30 13.01
N GLY A 43 0.93 -3.41 13.26
CA GLY A 43 -0.50 -3.71 13.05
C GLY A 43 -0.97 -3.40 11.62
N GLN A 44 -2.03 -4.11 11.18
CA GLN A 44 -2.75 -3.77 9.95
C GLN A 44 -3.32 -2.34 10.04
N SER A 45 -3.51 -1.66 8.90
CA SER A 45 -4.06 -0.29 8.80
C SER A 45 -5.33 -0.11 9.62
N ALA A 46 -6.22 -1.09 9.58
CA ALA A 46 -7.48 -1.12 10.32
C ALA A 46 -7.37 -0.90 11.84
N TYR A 47 -6.23 -1.22 12.44
CA TYR A 47 -6.00 -1.15 13.88
C TYR A 47 -5.07 -0.02 14.33
N ARG A 48 -4.58 0.79 13.40
CA ARG A 48 -3.69 1.92 13.70
C ARG A 48 -4.40 3.24 13.98
N GLY A 49 -5.74 3.29 13.80
CA GLY A 49 -6.52 4.47 14.14
C GLY A 49 -6.45 4.82 15.63
N LEU A 50 -6.57 6.11 15.93
CA LEU A 50 -6.65 6.59 17.30
C LEU A 50 -7.97 6.12 17.94
N GLY A 51 -7.89 5.39 19.05
CA GLY A 51 -9.05 4.95 19.81
C GLY A 51 -9.61 3.58 19.42
N SER A 52 -10.87 3.36 19.74
CA SER A 52 -11.58 2.11 19.49
C SER A 52 -11.76 1.83 18.01
N ILE A 53 -11.78 0.57 17.62
CA ILE A 53 -12.15 0.09 16.28
C ILE A 53 -13.53 0.63 15.84
N ASP A 54 -14.36 1.05 16.80
CA ASP A 54 -15.67 1.65 16.54
C ASP A 54 -15.61 2.99 15.79
N PHE A 55 -14.49 3.73 15.88
CA PHE A 55 -14.29 4.92 15.04
C PHE A 55 -14.32 4.57 13.56
N ARG A 56 -13.53 3.56 13.17
CA ARG A 56 -13.51 3.07 11.79
C ARG A 56 -14.84 2.42 11.38
N ALA A 57 -15.48 1.70 12.30
CA ALA A 57 -16.77 1.05 12.06
C ALA A 57 -17.88 2.09 11.80
N ALA A 58 -17.95 3.17 12.58
CA ALA A 58 -18.97 4.21 12.48
C ALA A 58 -18.79 5.12 11.25
N ALA A 59 -17.56 5.35 10.80
CA ALA A 59 -17.28 6.22 9.67
C ALA A 59 -17.77 5.57 8.35
N ARG A 60 -18.40 6.38 7.47
CA ARG A 60 -18.80 5.97 6.12
C ARG A 60 -17.63 5.92 5.15
N SER A 61 -16.67 6.81 5.33
CA SER A 61 -15.43 6.86 4.57
C SER A 61 -14.26 7.07 5.52
N VAL A 62 -13.16 6.36 5.31
CA VAL A 62 -11.91 6.53 6.06
C VAL A 62 -10.80 6.80 5.08
N LEU A 63 -10.18 7.96 5.21
CA LEU A 63 -9.03 8.38 4.44
C LEU A 63 -7.79 8.34 5.33
N LEU A 64 -6.77 7.65 4.89
CA LEU A 64 -5.47 7.62 5.51
C LEU A 64 -4.53 8.58 4.80
N ILE A 65 -3.90 9.50 5.54
CA ILE A 65 -2.92 10.42 4.99
C ILE A 65 -1.56 10.11 5.59
N GLY A 66 -0.59 9.84 4.75
CA GLY A 66 0.77 9.52 5.17
C GLY A 66 1.84 10.18 4.33
N ARG A 67 3.06 10.25 4.88
CA ARG A 67 4.24 10.70 4.15
C ARG A 67 4.90 9.52 3.46
N VAL A 68 5.29 9.72 2.21
CA VAL A 68 6.16 8.77 1.51
C VAL A 68 7.58 8.86 2.07
N LYS A 69 8.10 7.75 2.58
CA LYS A 69 9.39 7.76 3.33
C LYS A 69 10.58 8.24 2.48
N ARG A 70 10.57 7.93 1.18
CA ARG A 70 11.66 8.26 0.25
C ARG A 70 11.49 9.62 -0.42
N GLU A 71 10.30 10.19 -0.35
CA GLU A 71 9.93 11.47 -0.95
C GLU A 71 9.38 12.39 0.16
N PRO A 72 10.26 13.09 0.91
CA PRO A 72 9.89 13.80 2.14
C PRO A 72 8.80 14.84 1.96
N ASN A 73 8.68 15.44 0.78
CA ASN A 73 7.69 16.45 0.46
C ASN A 73 6.38 15.83 -0.08
N VAL A 74 6.37 14.53 -0.43
CA VAL A 74 5.18 13.85 -0.94
C VAL A 74 4.34 13.26 0.19
N ARG A 75 3.05 13.49 0.09
CA ARG A 75 1.99 12.92 0.93
C ARG A 75 1.02 12.18 0.04
N VAL A 76 0.47 11.08 0.55
CA VAL A 76 -0.53 10.31 -0.17
C VAL A 76 -1.77 10.17 0.68
N ILE A 77 -2.92 10.31 0.04
CA ILE A 77 -4.24 10.03 0.59
C ILE A 77 -4.66 8.66 0.05
N VAL A 78 -4.86 7.70 0.93
CA VAL A 78 -5.36 6.37 0.60
C VAL A 78 -6.77 6.22 1.14
N HIS A 79 -7.69 5.72 0.33
CA HIS A 79 -9.05 5.40 0.75
C HIS A 79 -9.05 4.02 1.42
N ASP A 80 -8.97 4.00 2.75
CA ASP A 80 -8.84 2.78 3.56
C ASP A 80 -10.18 2.06 3.82
N LYS A 81 -11.30 2.79 3.73
CA LYS A 81 -12.66 2.24 3.84
C LYS A 81 -13.65 3.11 3.10
N SER A 82 -14.53 2.49 2.34
CA SER A 82 -15.74 3.09 1.80
C SER A 82 -16.96 2.20 2.08
N SER A 83 -18.07 2.81 2.52
CA SER A 83 -19.34 2.09 2.75
C SER A 83 -20.39 2.36 1.68
N LEU A 84 -20.13 3.30 0.76
CA LEU A 84 -21.11 3.78 -0.22
C LEU A 84 -20.71 3.52 -1.67
N ALA A 85 -19.42 3.33 -1.93
CA ALA A 85 -18.86 3.11 -3.27
C ALA A 85 -17.56 2.28 -3.13
N PRO A 86 -17.01 1.75 -4.23
CA PRO A 86 -15.65 1.21 -4.24
C PRO A 86 -14.63 2.25 -3.74
N GLU A 87 -13.55 1.78 -3.11
CA GLU A 87 -12.45 2.66 -2.71
C GLU A 87 -11.85 3.30 -3.96
N GLY A 88 -11.58 4.61 -3.85
CA GLY A 88 -10.89 5.35 -4.89
C GLY A 88 -9.40 5.01 -4.93
N LYS A 89 -8.77 5.30 -6.06
CA LYS A 89 -7.31 5.19 -6.18
C LYS A 89 -6.62 6.18 -5.24
N PRO A 90 -5.44 5.80 -4.70
CA PRO A 90 -4.64 6.72 -3.90
C PRO A 90 -4.24 7.97 -4.69
N VAL A 91 -4.23 9.12 -4.04
CA VAL A 91 -3.87 10.41 -4.64
C VAL A 91 -2.74 11.04 -3.86
N ALA A 92 -1.70 11.46 -4.57
CA ALA A 92 -0.56 12.14 -3.99
C ALA A 92 -0.63 13.66 -4.16
N PHE A 93 0.00 14.35 -3.21
CA PHE A 93 0.27 15.78 -3.28
C PHE A 93 1.66 16.08 -2.71
N CYS A 94 2.29 17.12 -3.23
CA CYS A 94 3.50 17.70 -2.70
C CYS A 94 3.13 18.75 -1.66
N LEU A 95 3.90 18.80 -0.58
CA LEU A 95 3.86 19.88 0.39
C LEU A 95 5.30 20.36 0.60
N ASP A 96 5.69 21.32 -0.20
CA ASP A 96 7.03 21.88 -0.20
C ASP A 96 7.06 23.21 0.55
N PRO A 97 8.08 23.49 1.39
CA PRO A 97 8.17 24.74 2.13
C PRO A 97 8.28 26.00 1.27
N GLU A 98 8.82 25.87 0.05
CA GLU A 98 9.06 27.01 -0.84
C GLU A 98 7.93 27.19 -1.85
N THR A 99 7.47 26.08 -2.47
CA THR A 99 6.43 26.12 -3.52
C THR A 99 5.03 25.89 -3.00
N GLY A 100 4.90 25.40 -1.75
CA GLY A 100 3.60 25.18 -1.11
C GLY A 100 2.97 23.84 -1.48
N PHE A 101 1.64 23.86 -1.69
CA PHE A 101 0.84 22.67 -1.97
C PHE A 101 0.63 22.50 -3.47
N GLU A 102 0.85 21.27 -3.98
CA GLU A 102 0.60 20.90 -5.36
C GLU A 102 0.06 19.47 -5.46
N TRP A 103 -0.99 19.24 -6.25
CA TRP A 103 -1.49 17.91 -6.55
C TRP A 103 -0.56 17.20 -7.54
N ILE A 104 -0.16 15.96 -7.20
CA ILE A 104 0.63 15.11 -8.10
C ILE A 104 -0.30 14.23 -8.95
N GLY A 105 -1.43 13.77 -8.37
CA GLY A 105 -2.37 12.88 -9.03
C GLY A 105 -2.37 11.46 -8.47
N GLU A 106 -2.77 10.47 -9.27
CA GLU A 106 -2.83 9.07 -8.86
C GLU A 106 -1.44 8.56 -8.43
N TYR A 107 -1.41 7.77 -7.36
CA TYR A 107 -0.18 7.24 -6.80
C TYR A 107 -0.36 5.77 -6.43
N ASP A 108 0.55 4.91 -6.86
CA ASP A 108 0.45 3.46 -6.66
C ASP A 108 1.03 3.06 -5.30
N ILE A 109 0.17 3.00 -4.28
CA ILE A 109 0.50 2.60 -2.92
C ILE A 109 -0.74 2.10 -2.19
N THR A 110 -0.57 1.08 -1.37
CA THR A 110 -1.62 0.60 -0.46
C THR A 110 -1.53 1.26 0.91
N ALA A 111 -2.61 1.16 1.69
CA ALA A 111 -2.64 1.67 3.07
C ALA A 111 -1.57 1.01 3.94
N ASP A 112 -1.37 -0.31 3.80
CA ASP A 112 -0.38 -1.06 4.58
C ASP A 112 1.06 -0.69 4.19
N GLU A 113 1.34 -0.47 2.91
CA GLU A 113 2.64 0.02 2.44
C GLU A 113 2.93 1.42 2.96
N LEU A 114 1.96 2.34 2.90
CA LEU A 114 2.09 3.69 3.41
C LEU A 114 2.41 3.68 4.91
N LEU A 115 1.73 2.84 5.68
CA LEU A 115 1.91 2.74 7.13
C LEU A 115 3.20 2.02 7.55
N SER A 116 3.65 1.03 6.78
CA SER A 116 4.92 0.34 7.03
C SER A 116 6.13 1.21 6.67
N GLY A 117 5.89 2.30 5.93
CA GLY A 117 6.93 3.13 5.36
C GLY A 117 7.65 2.44 4.18
N ALA A 118 7.06 1.38 3.65
CA ALA A 118 7.55 0.68 2.46
C ALA A 118 7.12 1.39 1.16
N GLY A 119 6.15 2.30 1.25
CA GLY A 119 5.56 2.98 0.10
C GLY A 119 6.44 4.05 -0.52
N GLY A 120 6.55 3.98 -1.79
CA GLY A 120 7.29 4.85 -2.71
C GLY A 120 7.91 4.00 -3.79
N ASN A 121 7.17 3.73 -4.88
CA ASN A 121 7.63 3.09 -6.13
C ASN A 121 8.65 1.93 -5.94
N ASN A 122 8.47 1.14 -4.89
CA ASN A 122 9.14 -0.12 -4.75
C ASN A 122 8.23 -1.16 -5.41
N ALA A 123 8.54 -1.49 -6.63
CA ALA A 123 8.20 -2.81 -7.12
C ALA A 123 8.43 -3.79 -5.97
N THR A 124 7.43 -4.56 -5.60
CA THR A 124 7.59 -5.62 -4.59
C THR A 124 8.86 -6.38 -4.94
N LYS A 125 9.51 -7.04 -3.98
CA LYS A 125 10.68 -7.86 -4.32
C LYS A 125 10.39 -8.86 -5.46
N THR A 126 9.12 -9.21 -5.63
CA THR A 126 8.64 -10.04 -6.73
C THR A 126 8.61 -9.27 -8.06
N GLU A 127 8.11 -8.04 -8.09
CA GLU A 127 8.13 -7.19 -9.29
C GLU A 127 9.55 -6.76 -9.67
N GLN A 128 10.42 -6.51 -8.67
CA GLN A 128 11.85 -6.29 -8.92
C GLN A 128 12.50 -7.52 -9.56
N ALA A 129 12.14 -8.72 -9.09
CA ALA A 129 12.58 -9.97 -9.68
C ALA A 129 12.03 -10.17 -11.09
N GLU A 130 10.75 -9.83 -11.33
CA GLU A 130 10.13 -9.89 -12.65
C GLU A 130 10.85 -8.98 -13.65
N LYS A 131 11.08 -7.73 -13.25
CA LYS A 131 11.84 -6.77 -14.07
C LYS A 131 13.25 -7.26 -14.34
N LEU A 132 13.98 -7.71 -13.31
CA LEU A 132 15.32 -8.25 -13.44
C LEU A 132 15.35 -9.45 -14.42
N ILE A 133 14.40 -10.39 -14.31
CA ILE A 133 14.31 -11.55 -15.22
C ILE A 133 14.07 -11.07 -16.65
N LEU A 134 13.17 -10.14 -16.89
CA LEU A 134 12.88 -9.61 -18.22
C LEU A 134 14.10 -8.89 -18.82
N ASP A 135 14.80 -8.07 -18.01
CA ASP A 135 16.01 -7.37 -18.45
C ASP A 135 17.15 -8.35 -18.76
N LEU A 136 17.31 -9.41 -17.97
CA LEU A 136 18.32 -10.45 -18.23
C LEU A 136 18.03 -11.27 -19.48
N LEU A 137 16.75 -11.50 -19.83
CA LEU A 137 16.31 -12.26 -20.98
C LEU A 137 16.08 -11.37 -22.21
N ALA A 138 16.29 -10.05 -22.09
CA ALA A 138 16.22 -9.12 -23.22
C ALA A 138 17.21 -9.54 -24.33
N ASP A 139 16.97 -9.06 -25.54
CA ASP A 139 17.80 -9.35 -26.73
C ASP A 139 17.82 -10.83 -27.16
N GLY A 140 16.79 -11.61 -26.78
CA GLY A 140 16.67 -13.02 -27.19
C GLY A 140 17.64 -13.96 -26.47
N LYS A 141 18.18 -13.54 -25.30
CA LYS A 141 19.08 -14.37 -24.49
C LYS A 141 18.32 -15.53 -23.84
N GLU A 142 18.96 -16.68 -23.81
CA GLU A 142 18.52 -17.85 -23.05
C GLU A 142 19.47 -18.05 -21.85
N LEU A 143 18.92 -18.08 -20.64
CA LEU A 143 19.71 -18.19 -19.41
C LEU A 143 19.28 -19.39 -18.55
N VAL A 144 20.26 -20.00 -17.93
CA VAL A 144 20.05 -21.07 -16.93
C VAL A 144 19.41 -20.49 -15.68
N SER A 145 18.49 -21.24 -15.08
CA SER A 145 17.79 -20.86 -13.84
C SER A 145 18.74 -20.43 -12.73
N GLU A 146 19.83 -21.17 -12.55
CA GLU A 146 20.87 -20.91 -11.54
C GLU A 146 21.57 -19.56 -11.78
N GLY A 147 21.83 -19.19 -13.03
CA GLY A 147 22.43 -17.89 -13.39
C GLY A 147 21.51 -16.73 -13.02
N ILE A 148 20.21 -16.86 -13.28
CA ILE A 148 19.20 -15.87 -12.88
C ILE A 148 19.13 -15.75 -11.37
N GLU A 149 19.13 -16.87 -10.64
CA GLU A 149 19.07 -16.89 -9.18
C GLU A 149 20.32 -16.26 -8.55
N LYS A 150 21.49 -16.44 -9.15
CA LYS A 150 22.75 -15.84 -8.68
C LYS A 150 22.72 -14.32 -8.82
N VAL A 151 22.34 -13.79 -9.99
CA VAL A 151 22.24 -12.34 -10.22
C VAL A 151 21.18 -11.73 -9.29
N ALA A 152 20.07 -12.43 -9.08
CA ALA A 152 19.03 -11.99 -8.17
C ALA A 152 19.50 -11.96 -6.71
N ALA A 153 20.31 -12.94 -6.28
CA ALA A 153 20.89 -12.96 -4.94
C ALA A 153 21.85 -11.78 -4.71
N ASP A 154 22.67 -11.42 -5.69
CA ASP A 154 23.54 -10.24 -5.66
C ASP A 154 22.73 -8.94 -5.54
N ALA A 155 21.50 -8.91 -6.09
CA ALA A 155 20.54 -7.80 -5.94
C ALA A 155 19.69 -7.88 -4.64
N GLY A 156 19.98 -8.80 -3.71
CA GLY A 156 19.27 -8.97 -2.45
C GLY A 156 17.87 -9.58 -2.60
N ILE A 157 17.63 -10.32 -3.68
CA ILE A 157 16.37 -11.01 -3.98
C ILE A 157 16.52 -12.50 -3.71
N SER A 158 15.64 -13.06 -2.85
CA SER A 158 15.71 -14.48 -2.50
C SER A 158 15.30 -15.40 -3.65
N ALA A 159 15.85 -16.62 -3.70
CA ALA A 159 15.46 -17.65 -4.68
C ALA A 159 13.96 -17.98 -4.65
N ARG A 160 13.30 -17.90 -3.48
CA ARG A 160 11.84 -18.05 -3.34
C ARG A 160 11.11 -16.96 -4.11
N THR A 161 11.56 -15.71 -4.03
CA THR A 161 10.99 -14.56 -4.74
C THR A 161 11.18 -14.71 -6.26
N VAL A 162 12.37 -15.17 -6.70
CA VAL A 162 12.64 -15.44 -8.11
C VAL A 162 11.71 -16.52 -8.67
N ARG A 163 11.43 -17.59 -7.91
CA ARG A 163 10.48 -18.63 -8.34
C ARG A 163 9.05 -18.09 -8.46
N ALA A 164 8.62 -17.24 -7.52
CA ALA A 164 7.31 -16.59 -7.60
C ALA A 164 7.22 -15.68 -8.82
N ALA A 165 8.24 -14.86 -9.09
CA ALA A 165 8.32 -14.00 -10.27
C ALA A 165 8.28 -14.80 -11.59
N LYS A 166 9.04 -15.90 -11.70
CA LYS A 166 8.99 -16.79 -12.86
C LYS A 166 7.58 -17.33 -13.11
N LYS A 167 6.85 -17.70 -12.04
CA LYS A 167 5.46 -18.16 -12.14
C LYS A 167 4.52 -17.06 -12.65
N ASN A 168 4.68 -15.83 -12.19
CA ASN A 168 3.90 -14.70 -12.66
C ASN A 168 4.19 -14.37 -14.14
N LEU A 169 5.42 -14.61 -14.60
CA LEU A 169 5.87 -14.39 -15.97
C LEU A 169 5.59 -15.56 -16.93
N ASP A 170 4.86 -16.60 -16.52
CA ASP A 170 4.61 -17.81 -17.33
C ASP A 170 4.00 -17.51 -18.71
N GLY A 171 3.21 -16.43 -18.82
CA GLY A 171 2.70 -15.93 -20.12
C GLY A 171 3.75 -15.25 -21.01
N ARG A 172 4.89 -14.78 -20.45
CA ARG A 172 5.89 -13.94 -21.12
C ARG A 172 7.23 -14.62 -21.34
N ILE A 173 7.53 -15.67 -20.60
CA ILE A 173 8.76 -16.46 -20.71
C ILE A 173 8.46 -17.90 -21.07
N THR A 174 9.40 -18.55 -21.72
CA THR A 174 9.40 -20.02 -21.96
C THR A 174 10.42 -20.66 -21.03
N SER A 175 10.09 -21.86 -20.55
CA SER A 175 10.99 -22.66 -19.72
C SER A 175 11.22 -24.02 -20.36
N LYS A 176 12.49 -24.40 -20.55
CA LYS A 176 12.90 -25.69 -21.13
C LYS A 176 13.85 -26.39 -20.17
N CYS A 177 13.67 -27.68 -20.00
CA CYS A 177 14.63 -28.52 -19.29
C CYS A 177 15.56 -29.19 -20.31
N ILE A 178 16.87 -28.96 -20.18
CA ILE A 178 17.91 -29.60 -21.00
C ILE A 178 18.89 -30.28 -20.05
N GLY A 179 18.87 -31.61 -20.05
CA GLY A 179 19.60 -32.39 -19.05
C GLY A 179 19.07 -32.15 -17.64
N ALA A 180 19.93 -31.71 -16.73
CA ALA A 180 19.57 -31.40 -15.34
C ALA A 180 19.30 -29.91 -15.10
N ALA A 181 19.38 -29.07 -16.14
CA ALA A 181 19.27 -27.61 -16.01
C ALA A 181 17.99 -27.06 -16.68
N TRP A 182 17.38 -26.06 -16.03
CA TRP A 182 16.25 -25.30 -16.57
C TRP A 182 16.73 -24.02 -17.22
N TYR A 183 16.31 -23.81 -18.45
CA TYR A 183 16.62 -22.63 -19.25
C TYR A 183 15.34 -21.79 -19.42
N HIS A 184 15.51 -20.48 -19.42
CA HIS A 184 14.44 -19.51 -19.60
C HIS A 184 14.79 -18.54 -20.72
N ALA A 185 13.79 -18.21 -21.54
CA ALA A 185 13.89 -17.21 -22.61
C ALA A 185 12.57 -16.42 -22.72
N LEU A 186 12.59 -15.25 -23.33
CA LEU A 186 11.36 -14.53 -23.65
C LEU A 186 10.56 -15.29 -24.72
N LYS A 187 9.24 -15.30 -24.57
CA LYS A 187 8.34 -15.76 -25.66
C LYS A 187 8.43 -14.76 -26.81
N LYS A 188 8.58 -15.29 -28.02
CA LYS A 188 8.47 -14.53 -29.27
C LYS A 188 7.03 -14.22 -29.58
#